data_f7a7e887ac3b51f9269944d17484f868
#
_entry.id   f7a7e887ac3b51f9269944d17484f868
#
_cell.length_a   1.000
_cell.length_b   1.000
_cell.length_c   1.000
_cell.angle_alpha   90.00
_cell.angle_beta   90.00
_cell.angle_gamma   90.00
#
_symmetry.space_group_name_H-M   'P 1'
#
loop_
_entity.id
_entity.type
_entity.pdbx_description
1 polymer ?
#
loop_
_entity_poly.entity_id
_entity_poly.type
_entity_poly.pdbx_seq_one_letter_code
_entity_poly.pdbx_strand_id
1 'polypeptide(L)'
;MSKFMTLLVEDDAFQREVLADAIKDEGFEVIECTTGEAAELIISSSGTELQALVTDHNLAGAMSGAQLAQYARRRHPHMNIVIMSGRAVKPIPVGTMFLQKPFIPENGSAIAVFLASRR
;
A
#
# COMPACT_ATOMS: atom_id res chain seq x y z
N MET A 1 15.94 -14.98 -8.07
CA MET A 1 15.85 -13.51 -7.98
C MET A 1 14.54 -13.15 -7.29
N SER A 2 14.63 -12.34 -6.25
CA SER A 2 13.44 -11.94 -5.54
C SER A 2 12.69 -10.87 -6.32
N LYS A 3 11.38 -10.99 -6.37
CA LYS A 3 10.53 -9.99 -7.00
C LYS A 3 10.21 -8.88 -6.01
N PHE A 4 9.82 -7.74 -6.55
CA PHE A 4 9.39 -6.62 -5.74
C PHE A 4 8.06 -6.97 -5.06
N MET A 5 8.07 -7.03 -3.74
CA MET A 5 6.92 -7.47 -2.96
C MET A 5 6.13 -6.29 -2.43
N THR A 6 4.86 -6.21 -2.76
CA THR A 6 3.96 -5.14 -2.33
C THR A 6 2.86 -5.71 -1.43
N LEU A 7 2.62 -5.04 -0.31
CA LEU A 7 1.47 -5.35 0.55
C LEU A 7 0.34 -4.39 0.20
N LEU A 8 -0.79 -4.94 -0.21
CA LEU A 8 -1.98 -4.18 -0.58
C LEU A 8 -3.06 -4.37 0.48
N VAL A 9 -3.53 -3.26 1.05
CA VAL A 9 -4.54 -3.27 2.12
C VAL A 9 -5.78 -2.52 1.64
N GLU A 10 -6.85 -3.25 1.39
CA GLU A 10 -8.10 -2.71 0.89
C GLU A 10 -9.25 -3.63 1.32
N ASP A 11 -10.23 -3.08 2.02
CA ASP A 11 -11.35 -3.91 2.51
C ASP A 11 -12.42 -4.17 1.44
N ASP A 12 -12.51 -3.33 0.41
CA ASP A 12 -13.45 -3.55 -0.69
C ASP A 12 -12.87 -4.57 -1.66
N ALA A 13 -13.55 -5.70 -1.82
CA ALA A 13 -13.04 -6.82 -2.62
C ALA A 13 -12.82 -6.45 -4.09
N PHE A 14 -13.74 -5.68 -4.67
CA PHE A 14 -13.63 -5.29 -6.07
C PHE A 14 -12.44 -4.35 -6.30
N GLN A 15 -12.32 -3.33 -5.46
CA GLN A 15 -11.21 -2.38 -5.56
C GLN A 15 -9.87 -3.08 -5.32
N ARG A 16 -9.83 -4.01 -4.35
CA ARG A 16 -8.62 -4.76 -4.07
C ARG A 16 -8.19 -5.59 -5.28
N GLU A 17 -9.14 -6.26 -5.93
CA GLU A 17 -8.84 -7.06 -7.11
C GLU A 17 -8.30 -6.20 -8.25
N VAL A 18 -8.95 -5.07 -8.52
CA VAL A 18 -8.52 -4.17 -9.59
C VAL A 18 -7.11 -3.65 -9.34
N LEU A 19 -6.83 -3.22 -8.11
CA LEU A 19 -5.51 -2.72 -7.75
C LEU A 19 -4.44 -3.82 -7.80
N ALA A 20 -4.77 -5.00 -7.27
CA ALA A 20 -3.83 -6.11 -7.28
C ALA A 20 -3.44 -6.50 -8.71
N ASP A 21 -4.41 -6.58 -9.60
CA ASP A 21 -4.15 -6.92 -11.00
C ASP A 21 -3.29 -5.87 -11.68
N ALA A 22 -3.57 -4.59 -11.43
CA ALA A 22 -2.78 -3.50 -12.02
C ALA A 22 -1.32 -3.54 -11.56
N ILE A 23 -1.09 -3.83 -10.29
CA ILE A 23 0.27 -3.90 -9.74
C ILE A 23 0.99 -5.14 -10.26
N LYS A 24 0.30 -6.27 -10.31
CA LYS A 24 0.87 -7.53 -10.84
C LYS A 24 1.25 -7.40 -12.32
N ASP A 25 0.43 -6.70 -13.09
CA ASP A 25 0.69 -6.51 -14.52
C ASP A 25 1.99 -5.77 -14.79
N GLU A 26 2.48 -5.01 -13.79
CA GLU A 26 3.75 -4.31 -13.90
C GLU A 26 4.94 -5.13 -13.38
N GLY A 27 4.71 -6.39 -13.06
CA GLY A 27 5.77 -7.31 -12.67
C GLY A 27 6.03 -7.43 -11.16
N PHE A 28 5.18 -6.86 -10.33
CA PHE A 28 5.34 -6.94 -8.87
C PHE A 28 4.54 -8.11 -8.31
N GLU A 29 5.02 -8.67 -7.21
CA GLU A 29 4.24 -9.61 -6.43
C GLU A 29 3.40 -8.84 -5.42
N VAL A 30 2.19 -9.33 -5.13
CA VAL A 30 1.26 -8.66 -4.25
C VAL A 30 0.77 -9.63 -3.18
N ILE A 31 0.86 -9.17 -1.92
CA ILE A 31 0.19 -9.83 -0.80
C ILE A 31 -1.03 -8.96 -0.48
N GLU A 32 -2.20 -9.55 -0.41
CA GLU A 32 -3.45 -8.82 -0.18
C GLU A 32 -3.97 -9.06 1.22
N CYS A 33 -4.48 -8.01 1.86
CA CYS A 33 -5.20 -8.15 3.12
C CYS A 33 -6.27 -7.07 3.22
N THR A 34 -7.13 -7.19 4.23
CA THR A 34 -8.34 -6.38 4.31
C THR A 34 -8.37 -5.40 5.47
N THR A 35 -7.48 -5.56 6.46
CA THR A 35 -7.46 -4.69 7.65
C THR A 35 -6.05 -4.21 7.94
N GLY A 36 -5.96 -3.08 8.67
CA GLY A 36 -4.68 -2.57 9.12
C GLY A 36 -4.00 -3.51 10.10
N GLU A 37 -4.79 -4.16 10.95
CA GLU A 37 -4.27 -5.10 11.93
C GLU A 37 -3.60 -6.31 11.26
N ALA A 38 -4.23 -6.85 10.23
CA ALA A 38 -3.62 -7.93 9.45
C ALA A 38 -2.34 -7.48 8.77
N ALA A 39 -2.37 -6.28 8.19
CA ALA A 39 -1.19 -5.70 7.54
C ALA A 39 -0.04 -5.50 8.53
N GLU A 40 -0.35 -5.04 9.73
CA GLU A 40 0.66 -4.84 10.78
C GLU A 40 1.38 -6.14 11.11
N LEU A 41 0.62 -7.24 11.22
CA LEU A 41 1.21 -8.56 11.46
C LEU A 41 2.14 -8.97 10.32
N ILE A 42 1.72 -8.74 9.09
CA ILE A 42 2.52 -9.08 7.91
C ILE A 42 3.81 -8.25 7.90
N ILE A 43 3.72 -6.96 8.15
CA ILE A 43 4.90 -6.08 8.20
C ILE A 43 5.88 -6.54 9.27
N SER A 44 5.38 -6.89 10.45
CA SER A 44 6.24 -7.33 11.55
C SER A 44 6.92 -8.66 11.28
N SER A 45 6.26 -9.57 10.58
CA SER A 45 6.77 -10.91 10.37
C SER A 45 7.56 -11.08 9.08
N SER A 46 7.17 -10.35 8.01
CA SER A 46 7.81 -10.47 6.70
C SER A 46 9.10 -9.66 6.58
N GLY A 47 9.18 -8.59 7.37
CA GLY A 47 10.42 -7.83 7.50
C GLY A 47 10.97 -7.30 6.19
N THR A 48 12.15 -7.80 5.86
CA THR A 48 12.93 -7.28 4.73
C THR A 48 12.39 -7.66 3.36
N GLU A 49 11.46 -8.59 3.28
CA GLU A 49 10.91 -9.00 2.00
C GLU A 49 9.92 -7.98 1.43
N LEU A 50 9.28 -7.22 2.29
CA LEU A 50 8.33 -6.19 1.85
C LEU A 50 9.05 -4.93 1.43
N GLN A 51 8.75 -4.45 0.24
CA GLN A 51 9.38 -3.26 -0.33
C GLN A 51 8.40 -2.12 -0.49
N ALA A 52 7.10 -2.42 -0.45
CA ALA A 52 6.07 -1.39 -0.63
C ALA A 52 4.79 -1.72 0.12
N LEU A 53 4.08 -0.66 0.49
CA LEU A 53 2.75 -0.73 1.10
C LEU A 53 1.82 0.17 0.30
N VAL A 54 0.72 -0.39 -0.16
CA VAL A 54 -0.36 0.37 -0.81
C VAL A 54 -1.60 0.15 0.04
N THR A 55 -2.11 1.21 0.67
CA THR A 55 -3.22 1.08 1.59
C THR A 55 -4.30 2.13 1.38
N ASP A 56 -5.55 1.71 1.54
CA ASP A 56 -6.66 2.63 1.70
C ASP A 56 -6.56 3.28 3.10
N HIS A 57 -7.01 4.51 3.23
CA HIS A 57 -7.04 5.18 4.54
C HIS A 57 -8.17 4.67 5.40
N ASN A 58 -9.36 4.52 4.81
CA ASN A 58 -10.54 4.06 5.55
C ASN A 58 -10.61 2.55 5.50
N LEU A 59 -10.11 1.91 6.54
CA LEU A 59 -10.07 0.45 6.63
C LEU A 59 -11.08 -0.03 7.66
N ALA A 60 -11.56 -1.26 7.47
CA ALA A 60 -12.31 -1.95 8.51
C ALA A 60 -11.40 -2.16 9.72
N GLY A 61 -11.99 -2.19 10.92
CA GLY A 61 -11.22 -2.35 12.14
C GLY A 61 -10.86 -1.01 12.77
N ALA A 62 -9.92 -1.05 13.71
CA ALA A 62 -9.56 0.13 14.50
C ALA A 62 -8.44 0.96 13.92
N MET A 63 -7.62 0.37 13.05
CA MET A 63 -6.44 1.05 12.50
C MET A 63 -6.76 1.71 11.17
N SER A 64 -6.40 2.98 11.01
CA SER A 64 -6.52 3.68 9.73
C SER A 64 -5.29 3.42 8.85
N GLY A 65 -5.43 3.73 7.55
CA GLY A 65 -4.29 3.63 6.64
C GLY A 65 -3.14 4.55 7.03
N ALA A 66 -3.44 5.75 7.54
CA ALA A 66 -2.38 6.66 7.98
C ALA A 66 -1.62 6.10 9.19
N GLN A 67 -2.33 5.49 10.14
CA GLN A 67 -1.69 4.85 11.29
C GLN A 67 -0.81 3.68 10.84
N LEU A 68 -1.32 2.88 9.91
CA LEU A 68 -0.55 1.77 9.34
C LEU A 68 0.70 2.27 8.62
N ALA A 69 0.56 3.34 7.84
CA ALA A 69 1.69 3.91 7.12
C ALA A 69 2.77 4.41 8.07
N GLN A 70 2.39 5.03 9.18
CA GLN A 70 3.35 5.49 10.18
C GLN A 70 4.07 4.31 10.84
N TYR A 71 3.34 3.25 11.16
CA TYR A 71 3.94 2.04 11.69
C TYR A 71 4.95 1.45 10.71
N ALA A 72 4.56 1.33 9.44
CA ALA A 72 5.42 0.78 8.40
C ALA A 72 6.68 1.61 8.21
N ARG A 73 6.54 2.93 8.23
CA ARG A 73 7.69 3.82 8.07
C ARG A 73 8.68 3.69 9.21
N ARG A 74 8.20 3.51 10.44
CA ARG A 74 9.08 3.33 11.60
C ARG A 74 9.83 2.00 11.52
N ARG A 75 9.15 0.95 11.05
CA ARG A 75 9.77 -0.39 10.96
C ARG A 75 10.70 -0.50 9.75
N HIS A 76 10.35 0.17 8.66
CA HIS A 76 11.08 0.07 7.40
C HIS A 76 11.23 1.46 6.80
N PRO A 77 12.28 2.21 7.20
CA PRO A 77 12.43 3.61 6.79
C PRO A 77 12.48 3.85 5.28
N HIS A 78 12.86 2.84 4.51
CA HIS A 78 12.99 2.97 3.05
C HIS A 78 11.83 2.36 2.28
N MET A 79 10.79 1.88 2.97
CA MET A 79 9.64 1.29 2.29
C MET A 79 8.90 2.34 1.46
N ASN A 80 8.48 1.96 0.26
CA ASN A 80 7.62 2.80 -0.57
C ASN A 80 6.19 2.69 -0.07
N ILE A 81 5.55 3.82 0.21
CA ILE A 81 4.20 3.83 0.79
C ILE A 81 3.27 4.68 -0.05
N VAL A 82 2.11 4.13 -0.37
CA VAL A 82 1.02 4.83 -1.07
C VAL A 82 -0.22 4.75 -0.18
N ILE A 83 -0.83 5.91 0.10
CA ILE A 83 -2.10 5.98 0.81
C ILE A 83 -3.16 6.49 -0.16
N MET A 84 -4.31 5.82 -0.19
CA MET A 84 -5.45 6.18 -1.03
C MET A 84 -6.61 6.63 -0.16
N SER A 85 -7.28 7.73 -0.53
CA SER A 85 -8.44 8.21 0.20
C SER A 85 -9.28 9.13 -0.67
N GLY A 86 -10.56 9.23 -0.35
CA GLY A 86 -11.44 10.20 -0.99
C GLY A 86 -11.23 11.63 -0.49
N ARG A 87 -10.49 11.79 0.60
CA ARG A 87 -10.20 13.08 1.22
C ARG A 87 -8.73 13.18 1.56
N ALA A 88 -8.24 14.41 1.69
CA ALA A 88 -6.88 14.65 2.17
C ALA A 88 -6.69 14.01 3.54
N VAL A 89 -5.54 13.40 3.77
CA VAL A 89 -5.20 12.71 5.01
C VAL A 89 -3.95 13.33 5.58
N LYS A 90 -4.01 13.71 6.86
CA LYS A 90 -2.87 14.28 7.59
C LYS A 90 -2.90 13.78 9.02
N PRO A 91 -1.73 13.51 9.63
CA PRO A 91 -0.40 13.52 9.00
C PRO A 91 -0.12 12.22 8.25
N ILE A 92 0.73 12.30 7.24
CA ILE A 92 1.25 11.12 6.56
C ILE A 92 2.78 11.15 6.63
N PRO A 93 3.45 9.98 6.62
CA PRO A 93 4.92 9.95 6.70
C PRO A 93 5.58 10.62 5.50
N VAL A 94 6.76 11.17 5.74
CA VAL A 94 7.56 11.77 4.67
C VAL A 94 7.84 10.73 3.59
N GLY A 95 7.76 11.15 2.33
CA GLY A 95 8.04 10.25 1.21
C GLY A 95 6.87 9.36 0.82
N THR A 96 5.71 9.55 1.43
CA THR A 96 4.50 8.78 1.10
C THR A 96 3.79 9.44 -0.09
N MET A 97 3.40 8.61 -1.07
CA MET A 97 2.54 9.06 -2.16
C MET A 97 1.09 9.07 -1.69
N PHE A 98 0.38 10.16 -1.95
CA PHE A 98 -1.05 10.23 -1.69
C PHE A 98 -1.80 10.12 -3.01
N LEU A 99 -2.81 9.24 -3.06
CA LEU A 99 -3.63 9.05 -4.26
C LEU A 99 -5.09 9.26 -3.88
N GLN A 100 -5.72 10.22 -4.55
CA GLN A 100 -7.11 10.54 -4.26
C GLN A 100 -8.06 9.60 -5.00
N LYS A 101 -9.07 9.10 -4.29
CA LYS A 101 -10.15 8.34 -4.91
C LYS A 101 -11.17 9.30 -5.53
N PRO A 102 -11.95 8.90 -6.53
CA PRO A 102 -12.14 7.51 -6.99
C PRO A 102 -10.95 6.96 -7.78
N PHE A 103 -10.74 5.66 -7.65
CA PHE A 103 -9.69 4.97 -8.39
C PHE A 103 -10.10 4.81 -9.85
N ILE A 104 -9.16 5.12 -10.76
CA ILE A 104 -9.33 4.90 -12.20
C ILE A 104 -8.16 4.05 -12.69
N PRO A 105 -8.27 3.40 -13.86
CA PRO A 105 -7.21 2.50 -14.34
C PRO A 105 -5.82 3.13 -14.38
N GLU A 106 -5.71 4.40 -14.73
CA GLU A 106 -4.45 5.13 -14.77
C GLU A 106 -3.77 5.22 -13.41
N ASN A 107 -4.53 5.13 -12.32
CA ASN A 107 -3.97 5.14 -10.97
C ASN A 107 -3.11 3.91 -10.69
N GLY A 108 -3.50 2.76 -11.24
CA GLY A 108 -2.70 1.54 -11.10
C GLY A 108 -1.32 1.71 -11.73
N SER A 109 -1.28 2.30 -12.93
CA SER A 109 -0.01 2.58 -13.62
C SER A 109 0.82 3.61 -12.84
N ALA A 110 0.18 4.66 -12.29
CA ALA A 110 0.88 5.66 -11.50
C ALA A 110 1.51 5.05 -10.25
N ILE A 111 0.78 4.17 -9.57
CA ILE A 111 1.31 3.45 -8.41
C ILE A 111 2.52 2.63 -8.81
N ALA A 112 2.43 1.87 -9.89
CA ALA A 112 3.53 1.02 -10.35
C ALA A 112 4.77 1.82 -10.69
N VAL A 113 4.59 2.96 -11.37
CA VAL A 113 5.71 3.85 -11.70
C VAL A 113 6.37 4.39 -10.43
N PHE A 114 5.58 4.82 -9.45
CA PHE A 114 6.10 5.30 -8.18
C PHE A 114 6.92 4.20 -7.48
N LEU A 115 6.37 2.99 -7.39
CA LEU A 115 7.06 1.88 -6.74
C LEU A 115 8.38 1.55 -7.45
N ALA A 116 8.38 1.53 -8.77
CA ALA A 116 9.58 1.22 -9.54
C ALA A 116 10.65 2.32 -9.41
N SER A 117 10.23 3.58 -9.38
CA SER A 117 11.16 4.71 -9.37
C SER A 117 11.94 4.85 -8.07
N ARG A 118 11.48 4.19 -7.02
CA ARG A 118 12.08 4.32 -5.67
C ARG A 118 12.99 3.16 -5.29
N ARG A 119 13.17 2.25 -6.19
CA ARG A 119 14.05 1.10 -5.94
C ARG A 119 15.51 1.49 -5.92
#